data_5afcba7d2a6df7869284ebbb5d2b720e
#
_entry.id   5afcba7d2a6df7869284ebbb5d2b720e
#
_cell.length_a   1.000
_cell.length_b   1.000
_cell.length_c   1.000
_cell.angle_alpha   90.00
_cell.angle_beta   90.00
_cell.angle_gamma   90.00
#
_symmetry.space_group_name_H-M   'P 1'
#
loop_
_entity.id
_entity.type
_entity.pdbx_description
1 polymer ?
#
loop_
_entity_poly.entity_id
_entity_poly.type
_entity_poly.pdbx_seq_one_letter_code
_entity_poly.pdbx_strand_id
1 'polypeptide(L)'
;MKVQRRCNVLMLYPLFTAESFWSFGESCKLMGVRRPAAPLGLITVAAMLPESWTVRLIDCNTQAFGDDDLAWADVVFTGGMLPQQADTLRLIELCRAAGKPVVVGGPDPTSSPHVYERADFRVLGEAESVLDEFIAAWDSGARSGVFTAPKFQADVTRTPVPRFDLLKFEDYLYLGVQYSRGCPFTCEFCDIIELYGRVPRTKTNEQMLIELDTLYNMGYRGHLDFVDDNFIGNKKSLRLFLPQLAEWQRAHGYPFELSTEASVNLADDPELLELMGAANFFAVFVGIESPDPATLVAMRKKQNTRRNIAESIHKIYAAGMLVTAGFIVGFDNEKVSMANAMVDFIEEAAIPVAMVGLLYALPNTQLTRRLATEGRLHADHDLASTTGGDQCTGGINFDPVRPLRDILTDYKTVLERVYSPAAYAGRVDKLMMLLDRSRQRHELTEGDIRAKVGAMETVHRVVTAIPEARGPLWQTFMNCAKRDTSSARIAVQMIAAYAHLGPFSRKVIDAIDVRLAELDDQTVVPPATADAPAARHLA
;
A
#
# COMPACT_ATOMS: atom_id res chain seq x y z
N MET A 1 4.62 26.97 34.67
CA MET A 1 4.75 26.50 33.30
C MET A 1 6.23 26.52 32.93
N LYS A 2 6.88 25.38 32.69
CA LYS A 2 8.22 25.37 32.10
C LYS A 2 8.07 25.90 30.67
N VAL A 3 8.88 26.92 30.33
CA VAL A 3 8.94 27.43 28.95
C VAL A 3 9.45 26.26 28.08
N GLN A 4 8.59 25.70 27.23
CA GLN A 4 8.99 24.67 26.29
C GLN A 4 10.06 25.25 25.34
N ARG A 5 11.15 24.54 25.20
CA ARG A 5 12.28 24.93 24.34
C ARG A 5 11.80 24.96 22.87
N ARG A 6 12.13 26.03 22.14
CA ARG A 6 11.94 26.07 20.68
C ARG A 6 12.83 25.00 20.05
N CYS A 7 12.31 24.33 19.04
CA CYS A 7 13.00 23.28 18.31
C CYS A 7 12.61 23.32 16.82
N ASN A 8 13.59 23.26 15.94
CA ASN A 8 13.39 23.13 14.51
C ASN A 8 13.42 21.64 14.15
N VAL A 9 12.29 21.12 13.73
CA VAL A 9 12.13 19.71 13.36
C VAL A 9 12.10 19.58 11.85
N LEU A 10 13.04 18.84 11.30
CA LEU A 10 13.02 18.43 9.90
C LEU A 10 12.44 17.01 9.81
N MET A 11 11.32 16.86 9.14
CA MET A 11 10.72 15.56 8.85
C MET A 11 11.13 15.12 7.44
N LEU A 12 11.80 13.97 7.34
CA LEU A 12 12.22 13.38 6.08
C LEU A 12 11.38 12.12 5.81
N TYR A 13 10.58 12.15 4.75
CA TYR A 13 9.88 10.95 4.28
C TYR A 13 10.76 10.20 3.30
N PRO A 14 11.20 8.97 3.61
CA PRO A 14 12.20 8.26 2.83
C PRO A 14 11.69 7.87 1.44
N LEU A 15 12.62 7.67 0.52
CA LEU A 15 12.34 7.13 -0.80
C LEU A 15 11.80 5.71 -0.74
N PHE A 16 10.85 5.41 -1.59
CA PHE A 16 10.56 4.04 -1.98
C PHE A 16 11.65 3.58 -2.94
N THR A 17 12.49 2.67 -2.49
CA THR A 17 13.70 2.24 -3.23
C THR A 17 13.39 1.28 -4.37
N ALA A 18 12.27 0.55 -4.29
CA ALA A 18 11.81 -0.35 -5.33
C ALA A 18 10.51 0.15 -5.98
N GLU A 19 10.36 -0.06 -7.28
CA GLU A 19 9.07 0.07 -7.95
C GLU A 19 8.18 -1.11 -7.58
N SER A 20 6.88 -0.86 -7.42
CA SER A 20 5.87 -1.86 -7.12
C SER A 20 4.59 -1.58 -7.88
N PHE A 21 3.61 -2.49 -7.86
CA PHE A 21 2.27 -2.22 -8.39
C PHE A 21 1.62 -0.98 -7.76
N TRP A 22 1.97 -0.65 -6.52
CA TRP A 22 1.46 0.51 -5.78
C TRP A 22 2.14 1.84 -6.14
N SER A 23 3.29 1.81 -6.80
CA SER A 23 4.03 3.05 -7.08
C SER A 23 3.36 3.92 -8.16
N PHE A 24 2.58 3.32 -9.07
CA PHE A 24 1.88 4.01 -10.16
C PHE A 24 2.74 5.07 -10.89
N GLY A 25 4.07 4.86 -10.96
CA GLY A 25 5.02 5.89 -11.39
C GLY A 25 4.71 6.49 -12.76
N GLU A 26 4.45 5.65 -13.77
CA GLU A 26 4.09 6.14 -15.11
C GLU A 26 2.69 6.78 -15.14
N SER A 27 1.74 6.25 -14.37
CA SER A 27 0.42 6.86 -14.21
C SER A 27 0.52 8.25 -13.58
N CYS A 28 1.32 8.42 -12.54
CA CYS A 28 1.57 9.72 -11.91
C CYS A 28 2.17 10.73 -12.90
N LYS A 29 3.17 10.33 -13.70
CA LYS A 29 3.74 11.19 -14.74
C LYS A 29 2.71 11.64 -15.77
N LEU A 30 1.82 10.73 -16.19
CA LEU A 30 0.72 11.05 -17.11
C LEU A 30 -0.26 12.06 -16.53
N MET A 31 -0.55 11.95 -15.23
CA MET A 31 -1.46 12.83 -14.51
C MET A 31 -0.80 14.15 -14.08
N GLY A 32 0.50 14.33 -14.30
CA GLY A 32 1.25 15.53 -13.93
C GLY A 32 1.54 15.64 -12.43
N VAL A 33 1.44 14.53 -11.69
CA VAL A 33 1.78 14.43 -10.27
C VAL A 33 3.06 13.62 -10.07
N ARG A 34 3.63 13.65 -8.88
CA ARG A 34 4.92 13.00 -8.61
C ARG A 34 4.78 11.63 -7.95
N ARG A 35 3.78 11.49 -7.06
CA ARG A 35 3.56 10.27 -6.28
C ARG A 35 2.08 9.94 -6.11
N PRO A 36 1.71 8.68 -5.86
CA PRO A 36 0.31 8.35 -5.62
C PRO A 36 -0.20 8.93 -4.30
N ALA A 37 0.51 8.76 -3.20
CA ALA A 37 0.03 9.09 -1.86
C ALA A 37 0.98 9.99 -1.08
N ALA A 38 0.41 10.85 -0.23
CA ALA A 38 1.13 11.72 0.70
C ALA A 38 1.48 10.99 2.02
N PRO A 39 2.52 11.45 2.77
CA PRO A 39 3.02 10.82 4.00
C PRO A 39 2.12 11.08 5.23
N LEU A 40 0.90 10.50 5.27
CA LEU A 40 -0.08 10.74 6.35
C LEU A 40 0.51 10.53 7.75
N GLY A 41 1.30 9.47 7.97
CA GLY A 41 1.86 9.16 9.28
C GLY A 41 2.76 10.28 9.81
N LEU A 42 3.66 10.84 8.97
CA LEU A 42 4.56 11.92 9.41
C LEU A 42 3.80 13.22 9.70
N ILE A 43 2.83 13.60 8.88
CA ILE A 43 2.05 14.82 9.13
C ILE A 43 1.10 14.67 10.34
N THR A 44 0.71 13.44 10.68
CA THR A 44 -0.01 13.15 11.93
C THR A 44 0.91 13.32 13.14
N VAL A 45 2.12 12.77 13.10
CA VAL A 45 3.14 12.99 14.16
C VAL A 45 3.47 14.47 14.28
N ALA A 46 3.60 15.21 13.16
CA ALA A 46 3.82 16.66 13.18
C ALA A 46 2.75 17.42 13.98
N ALA A 47 1.49 16.99 13.87
CA ALA A 47 0.37 17.59 14.59
C ALA A 47 0.39 17.33 16.11
N MET A 48 1.13 16.32 16.56
CA MET A 48 1.29 15.98 17.98
C MET A 48 2.48 16.67 18.64
N LEU A 49 3.36 17.31 17.86
CA LEU A 49 4.51 18.03 18.40
C LEU A 49 4.09 19.34 19.09
N PRO A 50 4.87 19.84 20.07
CA PRO A 50 4.57 21.10 20.74
C PRO A 50 4.42 22.28 19.78
N GLU A 51 3.47 23.17 20.00
CA GLU A 51 3.25 24.37 19.17
C GLU A 51 4.49 25.29 19.09
N SER A 52 5.38 25.23 20.10
CA SER A 52 6.64 25.98 20.12
C SER A 52 7.70 25.42 19.17
N TRP A 53 7.48 24.23 18.59
CA TRP A 53 8.39 23.59 17.64
C TRP A 53 8.00 23.98 16.21
N THR A 54 9.02 24.33 15.42
CA THR A 54 8.80 24.66 14.01
C THR A 54 9.09 23.41 13.17
N VAL A 55 8.11 22.98 12.37
CA VAL A 55 8.21 21.76 11.58
C VAL A 55 8.37 22.11 10.09
N ARG A 56 9.30 21.43 9.40
CA ARG A 56 9.39 21.36 7.94
C ARG A 56 9.30 19.90 7.52
N LEU A 57 8.55 19.64 6.47
CA LEU A 57 8.46 18.31 5.85
C LEU A 57 9.14 18.34 4.48
N ILE A 58 9.99 17.35 4.25
CA ILE A 58 10.55 17.04 2.93
C ILE A 58 10.19 15.60 2.61
N ASP A 59 9.34 15.42 1.60
CA ASP A 59 9.12 14.12 0.98
C ASP A 59 10.21 13.88 -0.06
N CYS A 60 11.18 13.01 0.26
CA CYS A 60 12.29 12.68 -0.64
C CYS A 60 11.82 12.08 -1.96
N ASN A 61 10.58 11.62 -2.05
CA ASN A 61 9.99 11.11 -3.28
C ASN A 61 9.52 12.24 -4.24
N THR A 62 9.32 13.45 -3.73
CA THR A 62 8.81 14.59 -4.52
C THR A 62 9.81 15.72 -4.62
N GLN A 63 10.74 15.82 -3.68
CA GLN A 63 11.75 16.89 -3.65
C GLN A 63 13.08 16.40 -3.05
N ALA A 64 14.18 17.01 -3.49
CA ALA A 64 15.47 16.79 -2.87
C ALA A 64 15.62 17.67 -1.62
N PHE A 65 16.40 17.23 -0.64
CA PHE A 65 16.86 18.05 0.48
C PHE A 65 18.38 18.24 0.43
N GLY A 66 18.90 19.26 1.09
CA GLY A 66 20.29 19.61 1.07
C GLY A 66 20.88 19.99 2.43
N ASP A 67 22.14 20.42 2.42
CA ASP A 67 22.89 20.78 3.63
C ASP A 67 22.23 21.92 4.41
N ASP A 68 21.60 22.88 3.74
CA ASP A 68 20.89 23.99 4.36
C ASP A 68 19.69 23.53 5.20
N ASP A 69 18.97 22.49 4.74
CA ASP A 69 17.86 21.91 5.47
C ASP A 69 18.34 21.20 6.73
N LEU A 70 19.44 20.46 6.62
CA LEU A 70 20.09 19.84 7.78
C LEU A 70 20.66 20.89 8.72
N ALA A 71 21.29 21.93 8.21
CA ALA A 71 21.83 23.01 9.03
C ALA A 71 20.75 23.70 9.87
N TRP A 72 19.56 23.91 9.29
CA TRP A 72 18.41 24.50 9.95
C TRP A 72 17.84 23.65 11.09
N ALA A 73 17.89 22.32 10.96
CA ALA A 73 17.26 21.40 11.90
C ALA A 73 18.01 21.30 13.24
N ASP A 74 17.29 21.25 14.34
CA ASP A 74 17.79 20.83 15.66
C ASP A 74 17.70 19.31 15.81
N VAL A 75 16.67 18.70 15.20
CA VAL A 75 16.41 17.26 15.20
C VAL A 75 15.74 16.83 13.90
N VAL A 76 16.03 15.62 13.45
CA VAL A 76 15.44 15.03 12.25
C VAL A 76 14.53 13.88 12.63
N PHE A 77 13.29 13.86 12.10
CA PHE A 77 12.36 12.75 12.21
C PHE A 77 12.26 12.03 10.89
N THR A 78 12.32 10.71 10.92
CA THR A 78 12.18 9.87 9.74
C THR A 78 11.55 8.53 10.09
N GLY A 79 11.18 7.75 9.09
CA GLY A 79 10.63 6.41 9.26
C GLY A 79 9.60 6.10 8.20
N GLY A 80 9.21 4.84 8.11
CA GLY A 80 8.31 4.39 7.07
C GLY A 80 8.00 2.91 7.16
N MET A 81 7.66 2.36 6.01
CA MET A 81 7.38 0.95 5.79
C MET A 81 8.63 0.21 5.30
N LEU A 82 8.60 -1.13 5.30
CA LEU A 82 9.68 -1.98 4.81
C LEU A 82 10.24 -1.57 3.42
N PRO A 83 9.43 -1.21 2.41
CA PRO A 83 9.96 -0.74 1.12
C PRO A 83 10.79 0.56 1.18
N GLN A 84 10.77 1.27 2.30
CA GLN A 84 11.55 2.50 2.55
C GLN A 84 12.77 2.27 3.44
N GLN A 85 12.97 1.04 3.94
CA GLN A 85 14.00 0.71 4.93
C GLN A 85 15.40 1.13 4.49
N ALA A 86 15.81 0.77 3.28
CA ALA A 86 17.15 1.08 2.78
C ALA A 86 17.43 2.60 2.75
N ASP A 87 16.46 3.38 2.30
CA ASP A 87 16.60 4.85 2.29
C ASP A 87 16.51 5.45 3.69
N THR A 88 15.68 4.90 4.57
CA THR A 88 15.62 5.32 5.98
C THR A 88 16.99 5.15 6.65
N LEU A 89 17.64 4.01 6.45
CA LEU A 89 19.00 3.76 6.97
C LEU A 89 20.02 4.74 6.39
N ARG A 90 19.97 4.99 5.08
CA ARG A 90 20.82 6.00 4.41
C ARG A 90 20.62 7.39 5.01
N LEU A 91 19.37 7.81 5.25
CA LEU A 91 19.04 9.11 5.85
C LEU A 91 19.57 9.23 7.28
N ILE A 92 19.47 8.17 8.08
CA ILE A 92 20.04 8.13 9.43
C ILE A 92 21.54 8.40 9.37
N GLU A 93 22.28 7.72 8.47
CA GLU A 93 23.72 7.91 8.35
C GLU A 93 24.10 9.33 7.89
N LEU A 94 23.36 9.89 6.92
CA LEU A 94 23.57 11.27 6.45
C LEU A 94 23.37 12.30 7.58
N CYS A 95 22.28 12.17 8.33
CA CYS A 95 21.99 13.10 9.44
C CYS A 95 23.03 12.99 10.55
N ARG A 96 23.46 11.76 10.89
CA ARG A 96 24.52 11.54 11.89
C ARG A 96 25.85 12.13 11.44
N ALA A 97 26.22 11.95 10.16
CA ALA A 97 27.43 12.57 9.60
C ALA A 97 27.39 14.12 9.69
N ALA A 98 26.19 14.70 9.56
CA ALA A 98 25.96 16.13 9.76
C ALA A 98 25.81 16.55 11.23
N GLY A 99 25.99 15.61 12.19
CA GLY A 99 25.87 15.88 13.64
C GLY A 99 24.44 16.18 14.10
N LYS A 100 23.42 15.72 13.35
CA LYS A 100 22.00 15.93 13.67
C LYS A 100 21.42 14.70 14.35
N PRO A 101 20.78 14.86 15.54
CA PRO A 101 20.06 13.77 16.19
C PRO A 101 18.90 13.28 15.32
N VAL A 102 18.71 11.96 15.27
CA VAL A 102 17.67 11.32 14.45
C VAL A 102 16.68 10.57 15.34
N VAL A 103 15.40 10.85 15.12
CA VAL A 103 14.26 10.13 15.68
C VAL A 103 13.66 9.25 14.59
N VAL A 104 13.61 7.95 14.81
CA VAL A 104 13.00 7.01 13.87
C VAL A 104 11.75 6.37 14.47
N GLY A 105 10.70 6.22 13.64
CA GLY A 105 9.44 5.57 14.02
C GLY A 105 8.69 5.02 12.80
N GLY A 106 7.50 4.53 13.03
CA GLY A 106 6.65 3.96 11.99
C GLY A 106 6.60 2.44 12.00
N PRO A 107 5.92 1.81 11.02
CA PRO A 107 5.65 0.37 11.01
C PRO A 107 6.92 -0.49 10.99
N ASP A 108 7.86 -0.20 10.08
CA ASP A 108 9.08 -1.01 9.95
C ASP A 108 10.01 -0.88 11.15
N PRO A 109 10.36 0.33 11.67
CA PRO A 109 11.10 0.46 12.92
C PRO A 109 10.43 -0.20 14.13
N THR A 110 9.11 -0.26 14.15
CA THR A 110 8.35 -0.97 15.20
C THR A 110 8.46 -2.48 15.05
N SER A 111 8.46 -3.00 13.83
CA SER A 111 8.56 -4.43 13.54
C SER A 111 9.98 -4.96 13.68
N SER A 112 10.98 -4.18 13.28
CA SER A 112 12.41 -4.56 13.26
C SER A 112 13.29 -3.51 13.96
N PRO A 113 13.11 -3.25 15.28
CA PRO A 113 13.77 -2.15 15.96
C PRO A 113 15.30 -2.28 16.02
N HIS A 114 15.85 -3.50 15.91
CA HIS A 114 17.28 -3.76 15.89
C HIS A 114 17.96 -3.27 14.61
N VAL A 115 17.24 -3.21 13.47
CA VAL A 115 17.74 -2.66 12.21
C VAL A 115 18.06 -1.16 12.33
N TYR A 116 17.41 -0.48 13.27
CA TYR A 116 17.49 0.97 13.46
C TYR A 116 18.30 1.41 14.69
N GLU A 117 19.20 0.57 15.20
CA GLU A 117 20.02 0.89 16.39
C GLU A 117 20.94 2.11 16.23
N ARG A 118 21.21 2.49 14.99
CA ARG A 118 22.03 3.68 14.70
C ARG A 118 21.26 5.00 14.80
N ALA A 119 19.93 4.99 14.88
CA ALA A 119 19.15 6.18 15.21
C ALA A 119 19.35 6.57 16.69
N ASP A 120 19.43 7.86 16.98
CA ASP A 120 19.62 8.34 18.35
C ASP A 120 18.38 8.05 19.20
N PHE A 121 17.20 8.22 18.62
CA PHE A 121 15.93 7.94 19.28
C PHE A 121 15.07 7.00 18.43
N ARG A 122 14.46 6.00 19.08
CA ARG A 122 13.49 5.10 18.48
C ARG A 122 12.15 5.28 19.19
N VAL A 123 11.12 5.69 18.44
CA VAL A 123 9.72 5.81 18.89
C VAL A 123 8.93 4.69 18.26
N LEU A 124 8.65 3.64 19.03
CA LEU A 124 8.13 2.36 18.55
C LEU A 124 6.66 2.18 18.93
N GLY A 125 5.85 1.74 17.98
CA GLY A 125 4.40 1.59 18.13
C GLY A 125 3.64 2.88 17.79
N GLU A 126 2.46 3.02 18.36
CA GLU A 126 1.54 4.13 18.06
C GLU A 126 1.96 5.39 18.82
N ALA A 127 2.28 6.44 18.07
CA ALA A 127 2.88 7.68 18.61
C ALA A 127 2.01 8.36 19.67
N GLU A 128 0.69 8.27 19.55
CA GLU A 128 -0.28 8.83 20.49
C GLU A 128 -0.05 8.39 21.95
N SER A 129 0.56 7.23 22.16
CA SER A 129 0.77 6.65 23.49
C SER A 129 2.16 6.88 24.05
N VAL A 130 3.11 7.42 23.27
CA VAL A 130 4.53 7.40 23.67
C VAL A 130 5.30 8.68 23.29
N LEU A 131 4.76 9.51 22.39
CA LEU A 131 5.49 10.68 21.89
C LEU A 131 5.76 11.71 23.01
N ASP A 132 4.85 11.85 23.98
CA ASP A 132 5.02 12.74 25.13
C ASP A 132 6.25 12.36 25.98
N GLU A 133 6.55 11.05 26.10
CA GLU A 133 7.73 10.56 26.82
C GLU A 133 9.03 10.96 26.11
N PHE A 134 9.03 10.83 24.77
CA PHE A 134 10.15 11.32 23.96
C PHE A 134 10.35 12.84 24.11
N ILE A 135 9.26 13.63 24.00
CA ILE A 135 9.33 15.09 24.14
C ILE A 135 9.90 15.48 25.51
N ALA A 136 9.44 14.85 26.58
CA ALA A 136 9.93 15.10 27.93
C ALA A 136 11.43 14.74 28.07
N ALA A 137 11.87 13.64 27.47
CA ALA A 137 13.28 13.24 27.45
C ALA A 137 14.13 14.25 26.65
N TRP A 138 13.66 14.66 25.48
CA TRP A 138 14.32 15.69 24.66
C TRP A 138 14.48 17.02 25.40
N ASP A 139 13.40 17.50 26.02
CA ASP A 139 13.42 18.73 26.80
C ASP A 139 14.34 18.66 28.03
N SER A 140 14.52 17.46 28.61
CA SER A 140 15.48 17.21 29.70
C SER A 140 16.93 17.14 29.23
N GLY A 141 17.18 17.16 27.91
CA GLY A 141 18.53 17.14 27.33
C GLY A 141 19.04 15.72 27.01
N ALA A 142 18.17 14.72 26.96
CA ALA A 142 18.56 13.39 26.52
C ALA A 142 19.15 13.42 25.09
N ARG A 143 20.12 12.56 24.83
CA ARG A 143 20.81 12.47 23.54
C ARG A 143 20.49 11.18 22.78
N SER A 144 19.86 10.22 23.44
CA SER A 144 19.38 8.97 22.85
C SER A 144 18.32 8.35 23.75
N GLY A 145 17.52 7.44 23.17
CA GLY A 145 16.50 6.72 23.93
C GLY A 145 15.64 5.82 23.06
N VAL A 146 14.97 4.86 23.71
CA VAL A 146 13.98 4.00 23.08
C VAL A 146 12.68 4.15 23.84
N PHE A 147 11.64 4.56 23.14
CA PHE A 147 10.32 4.82 23.68
C PHE A 147 9.35 3.85 22.98
N THR A 148 8.74 2.96 23.76
CA THR A 148 7.88 1.89 23.20
C THR A 148 6.46 2.04 23.71
N ALA A 149 5.54 2.30 22.82
CA ALA A 149 4.12 2.37 23.12
C ALA A 149 3.59 1.03 23.66
N PRO A 150 2.70 1.04 24.66
CA PRO A 150 1.94 -0.15 25.02
C PRO A 150 1.11 -0.63 23.82
N LYS A 151 1.29 -1.91 23.43
CA LYS A 151 0.62 -2.48 22.25
C LYS A 151 -0.91 -2.34 22.34
N PHE A 152 -1.52 -1.85 21.28
CA PHE A 152 -2.97 -1.80 21.04
C PHE A 152 -3.76 -0.92 22.02
N GLN A 153 -3.10 0.00 22.73
CA GLN A 153 -3.71 0.84 23.76
C GLN A 153 -3.85 2.31 23.33
N ALA A 154 -3.38 2.69 22.17
CA ALA A 154 -3.54 4.07 21.69
C ALA A 154 -5.01 4.45 21.60
N ASP A 155 -5.34 5.58 22.21
CA ASP A 155 -6.66 6.19 22.10
C ASP A 155 -6.72 7.05 20.82
N VAL A 156 -7.21 6.46 19.74
CA VAL A 156 -7.29 7.16 18.43
C VAL A 156 -8.28 8.33 18.44
N THR A 157 -9.13 8.44 19.46
CA THR A 157 -10.02 9.61 19.63
C THR A 157 -9.24 10.86 20.06
N ARG A 158 -7.97 10.72 20.41
CA ARG A 158 -7.05 11.83 20.74
C ARG A 158 -6.12 12.20 19.60
N THR A 159 -6.14 11.45 18.50
CA THR A 159 -5.31 11.78 17.32
C THR A 159 -5.74 13.13 16.75
N PRO A 160 -4.83 14.11 16.64
CA PRO A 160 -5.16 15.43 16.10
C PRO A 160 -5.39 15.38 14.60
N VAL A 161 -5.96 16.46 14.05
CA VAL A 161 -6.02 16.67 12.59
C VAL A 161 -4.59 16.71 12.05
N PRO A 162 -4.26 15.90 11.03
CA PRO A 162 -2.92 15.91 10.45
C PRO A 162 -2.54 17.28 9.88
N ARG A 163 -1.25 17.61 9.90
CA ARG A 163 -0.70 18.86 9.37
C ARG A 163 -0.69 18.87 7.84
N PHE A 164 -1.89 18.87 7.23
CA PHE A 164 -2.07 18.94 5.78
C PHE A 164 -1.43 20.18 5.16
N ASP A 165 -1.24 21.25 5.94
CA ASP A 165 -0.54 22.47 5.54
C ASP A 165 0.95 22.26 5.20
N LEU A 166 1.54 21.15 5.59
CA LEU A 166 2.91 20.77 5.23
C LEU A 166 3.01 20.12 3.84
N LEU A 167 1.88 19.78 3.21
CA LEU A 167 1.83 19.09 1.92
C LEU A 167 1.68 20.08 0.75
N LYS A 168 2.27 19.71 -0.38
CA LYS A 168 1.96 20.28 -1.69
C LYS A 168 1.01 19.34 -2.40
N PHE A 169 -0.29 19.63 -2.37
CA PHE A 169 -1.34 18.72 -2.86
C PHE A 169 -1.15 18.32 -4.33
N GLU A 170 -0.61 19.22 -5.14
CA GLU A 170 -0.32 19.00 -6.56
C GLU A 170 0.77 17.94 -6.83
N ASP A 171 1.53 17.55 -5.83
CA ASP A 171 2.54 16.49 -5.96
C ASP A 171 1.94 15.08 -5.87
N TYR A 172 0.67 14.95 -5.42
CA TYR A 172 0.07 13.65 -5.09
C TYR A 172 -1.20 13.36 -5.90
N LEU A 173 -1.38 12.08 -6.25
CA LEU A 173 -2.58 11.62 -6.93
C LEU A 173 -3.80 11.62 -6.01
N TYR A 174 -3.59 11.26 -4.74
CA TYR A 174 -4.61 11.29 -3.69
C TYR A 174 -4.00 11.62 -2.33
N LEU A 175 -4.85 12.05 -1.39
CA LEU A 175 -4.47 12.21 0.00
C LEU A 175 -5.10 11.11 0.85
N GLY A 176 -4.43 10.78 1.96
CA GLY A 176 -4.93 9.80 2.92
C GLY A 176 -5.65 10.47 4.10
N VAL A 177 -6.71 9.83 4.58
CA VAL A 177 -7.30 10.02 5.90
C VAL A 177 -7.47 8.65 6.55
N GLN A 178 -7.55 8.56 7.87
CA GLN A 178 -7.69 7.29 8.56
C GLN A 178 -8.81 7.35 9.59
N TYR A 179 -9.82 6.49 9.43
CA TYR A 179 -10.92 6.38 10.37
C TYR A 179 -10.64 5.39 11.49
N SER A 180 -10.06 4.22 11.16
CA SER A 180 -9.80 3.16 12.13
C SER A 180 -8.43 2.53 11.99
N ARG A 181 -7.96 1.87 13.06
CA ARG A 181 -6.76 1.03 13.11
C ARG A 181 -7.09 -0.31 13.72
N GLY A 182 -6.50 -1.37 13.15
CA GLY A 182 -6.67 -2.74 13.57
C GLY A 182 -7.64 -3.53 12.71
N CYS A 183 -7.48 -4.85 12.67
CA CYS A 183 -8.25 -5.75 11.83
C CYS A 183 -8.73 -6.96 12.63
N PRO A 184 -10.03 -7.35 12.60
CA PRO A 184 -10.55 -8.45 13.42
C PRO A 184 -10.09 -9.84 12.95
N PHE A 185 -9.52 -9.94 11.76
CA PHE A 185 -9.08 -11.21 11.18
C PHE A 185 -7.69 -11.62 11.65
N THR A 186 -7.30 -12.87 11.35
CA THR A 186 -6.07 -13.50 11.85
C THR A 186 -5.25 -14.12 10.74
N CYS A 187 -5.16 -13.46 9.58
CA CYS A 187 -4.38 -13.94 8.46
C CYS A 187 -2.91 -14.15 8.88
N GLU A 188 -2.35 -15.33 8.59
CA GLU A 188 -1.04 -15.76 9.10
C GLU A 188 0.10 -14.84 8.63
N PHE A 189 0.01 -14.33 7.41
CA PHE A 189 1.03 -13.52 6.74
C PHE A 189 0.97 -12.02 7.08
N CYS A 190 -0.12 -11.56 7.71
CA CYS A 190 -0.40 -10.14 7.89
C CYS A 190 0.20 -9.61 9.19
N ASP A 191 0.89 -8.48 9.11
CA ASP A 191 1.53 -7.78 10.24
C ASP A 191 0.59 -6.81 10.98
N ILE A 192 -0.53 -6.42 10.38
CA ILE A 192 -1.47 -5.44 10.94
C ILE A 192 -1.91 -5.81 12.37
N ILE A 193 -2.21 -7.08 12.61
CA ILE A 193 -2.65 -7.54 13.94
C ILE A 193 -1.52 -7.51 14.99
N GLU A 194 -0.28 -7.49 14.54
CA GLU A 194 0.90 -7.37 15.41
C GLU A 194 1.24 -5.90 15.69
N LEU A 195 0.94 -5.01 14.74
CA LEU A 195 1.14 -3.56 14.84
C LEU A 195 -0.01 -2.86 15.58
N TYR A 196 -1.26 -3.12 15.17
CA TYR A 196 -2.44 -2.36 15.60
C TYR A 196 -3.50 -3.18 16.34
N GLY A 197 -3.33 -4.51 16.39
CA GLY A 197 -4.21 -5.42 17.11
C GLY A 197 -5.45 -5.83 16.34
N ARG A 198 -6.29 -6.62 17.05
CA ARG A 198 -7.46 -7.28 16.46
C ARG A 198 -8.79 -6.60 16.76
N VAL A 199 -8.78 -5.55 17.54
CA VAL A 199 -9.98 -4.77 17.85
C VAL A 199 -9.88 -3.45 17.11
N PRO A 200 -10.67 -3.24 16.04
CA PRO A 200 -10.66 -1.98 15.31
C PRO A 200 -11.07 -0.81 16.24
N ARG A 201 -10.18 0.14 16.42
CA ARG A 201 -10.37 1.37 17.19
C ARG A 201 -10.64 2.50 16.21
N THR A 202 -11.75 3.22 16.41
CA THR A 202 -12.21 4.25 15.48
C THR A 202 -12.02 5.65 16.07
N LYS A 203 -11.69 6.61 15.25
CA LYS A 203 -11.90 8.02 15.55
C LYS A 203 -13.39 8.30 15.77
N THR A 204 -13.70 9.45 16.35
CA THR A 204 -15.08 9.92 16.41
C THR A 204 -15.54 10.42 15.04
N ASN A 205 -16.85 10.43 14.80
CA ASN A 205 -17.41 10.97 13.57
C ASN A 205 -17.03 12.45 13.41
N GLU A 206 -17.08 13.21 14.50
CA GLU A 206 -16.73 14.63 14.52
C GLU A 206 -15.26 14.88 14.11
N GLN A 207 -14.30 14.07 14.65
CA GLN A 207 -12.89 14.16 14.23
C GLN A 207 -12.74 14.01 12.72
N MET A 208 -13.40 13.00 12.14
CA MET A 208 -13.30 12.74 10.71
C MET A 208 -13.89 13.90 9.89
N LEU A 209 -15.04 14.43 10.30
CA LEU A 209 -15.64 15.56 9.59
C LEU A 209 -14.78 16.82 9.69
N ILE A 210 -14.11 17.07 10.82
CA ILE A 210 -13.14 18.18 10.98
C ILE A 210 -11.92 17.98 10.04
N GLU A 211 -11.42 16.76 9.88
CA GLU A 211 -10.34 16.48 8.92
C GLU A 211 -10.78 16.79 7.47
N LEU A 212 -11.99 16.40 7.10
CA LEU A 212 -12.56 16.68 5.79
C LEU A 212 -12.81 18.18 5.58
N ASP A 213 -13.36 18.89 6.58
CA ASP A 213 -13.53 20.34 6.57
C ASP A 213 -12.18 21.06 6.40
N THR A 214 -11.13 20.57 7.06
CA THR A 214 -9.79 21.13 6.95
C THR A 214 -9.28 21.04 5.52
N LEU A 215 -9.34 19.87 4.90
CA LEU A 215 -8.95 19.67 3.49
C LEU A 215 -9.81 20.50 2.53
N TYR A 216 -11.13 20.52 2.75
CA TYR A 216 -12.06 21.30 1.95
C TYR A 216 -11.74 22.81 1.99
N ASN A 217 -11.49 23.34 3.20
CA ASN A 217 -11.18 24.77 3.42
C ASN A 217 -9.80 25.15 2.89
N MET A 218 -8.84 24.22 2.85
CA MET A 218 -7.55 24.39 2.20
C MET A 218 -7.65 24.33 0.66
N GLY A 219 -8.83 24.09 0.11
CA GLY A 219 -9.09 24.08 -1.34
C GLY A 219 -8.85 22.73 -1.99
N TYR A 220 -8.54 21.67 -1.25
CA TYR A 220 -8.39 20.34 -1.84
C TYR A 220 -9.72 19.84 -2.40
N ARG A 221 -9.67 19.32 -3.61
CA ARG A 221 -10.78 18.66 -4.30
C ARG A 221 -10.19 17.48 -5.06
N GLY A 222 -10.74 16.29 -4.86
CA GLY A 222 -10.22 15.12 -5.56
C GLY A 222 -10.37 13.83 -4.78
N HIS A 223 -9.45 12.91 -4.99
CA HIS A 223 -9.51 11.57 -4.41
C HIS A 223 -8.95 11.56 -2.98
N LEU A 224 -9.74 11.08 -2.02
CA LEU A 224 -9.31 10.75 -0.66
C LEU A 224 -9.38 9.25 -0.44
N ASP A 225 -8.29 8.68 0.07
CA ASP A 225 -8.21 7.30 0.47
C ASP A 225 -8.33 7.15 1.99
N PHE A 226 -9.31 6.37 2.45
CA PHE A 226 -9.40 5.96 3.84
C PHE A 226 -8.41 4.80 4.05
N VAL A 227 -7.20 5.12 4.49
CA VAL A 227 -6.07 4.19 4.66
C VAL A 227 -6.24 3.29 5.90
N ASP A 228 -7.42 2.72 6.05
CA ASP A 228 -7.79 1.82 7.14
C ASP A 228 -7.29 0.40 6.85
N ASP A 229 -6.78 -0.32 7.83
CA ASP A 229 -6.35 -1.71 7.68
C ASP A 229 -7.47 -2.66 7.22
N ASN A 230 -8.70 -2.32 7.56
CA ASN A 230 -9.95 -2.91 7.09
C ASN A 230 -11.10 -1.97 7.49
N PHE A 231 -11.51 -1.11 6.60
CA PHE A 231 -12.54 -0.09 6.85
C PHE A 231 -13.80 -0.65 7.50
N ILE A 232 -14.24 -1.84 7.05
CA ILE A 232 -15.43 -2.50 7.57
C ILE A 232 -15.17 -3.33 8.84
N GLY A 233 -14.00 -3.20 9.45
CA GLY A 233 -13.63 -3.93 10.67
C GLY A 233 -14.58 -3.68 11.84
N ASN A 234 -15.15 -2.46 11.93
CA ASN A 234 -16.17 -2.08 12.91
C ASN A 234 -17.45 -1.57 12.21
N LYS A 235 -18.24 -2.49 11.68
CA LYS A 235 -19.49 -2.18 10.96
C LYS A 235 -20.50 -1.36 11.78
N LYS A 236 -20.51 -1.54 13.11
CA LYS A 236 -21.42 -0.78 13.98
C LYS A 236 -21.08 0.71 13.96
N SER A 237 -19.82 1.06 14.10
CA SER A 237 -19.37 2.46 14.04
C SER A 237 -19.57 3.05 12.64
N LEU A 238 -19.34 2.27 11.58
CA LEU A 238 -19.56 2.74 10.21
C LEU A 238 -21.02 3.09 9.91
N ARG A 239 -21.99 2.30 10.41
CA ARG A 239 -23.42 2.62 10.25
C ARG A 239 -23.82 3.95 10.93
N LEU A 240 -23.03 4.42 11.88
CA LEU A 240 -23.22 5.74 12.51
C LEU A 240 -22.47 6.86 11.77
N PHE A 241 -21.34 6.53 11.18
CA PHE A 241 -20.47 7.50 10.49
C PHE A 241 -20.90 7.78 9.05
N LEU A 242 -21.15 6.74 8.26
CA LEU A 242 -21.40 6.87 6.82
C LEU A 242 -22.62 7.75 6.48
N PRO A 243 -23.74 7.73 7.22
CA PRO A 243 -24.84 8.69 6.97
C PRO A 243 -24.41 10.15 7.16
N GLN A 244 -23.57 10.43 8.16
CA GLN A 244 -23.05 11.79 8.41
C GLN A 244 -22.07 12.21 7.31
N LEU A 245 -21.21 11.28 6.87
CA LEU A 245 -20.30 11.51 5.76
C LEU A 245 -21.06 11.78 4.46
N ALA A 246 -22.10 11.01 4.16
CA ALA A 246 -22.94 11.21 2.98
C ALA A 246 -23.66 12.56 3.01
N GLU A 247 -24.15 13.00 4.17
CA GLU A 247 -24.76 14.31 4.36
C GLU A 247 -23.74 15.43 4.18
N TRP A 248 -22.53 15.26 4.75
CA TRP A 248 -21.43 16.21 4.58
C TRP A 248 -21.04 16.34 3.11
N GLN A 249 -20.85 15.23 2.40
CA GLN A 249 -20.53 15.20 0.97
C GLN A 249 -21.60 15.94 0.15
N ARG A 250 -22.89 15.67 0.43
CA ARG A 250 -24.01 16.31 -0.24
C ARG A 250 -24.05 17.83 0.01
N ALA A 251 -23.82 18.24 1.27
CA ALA A 251 -23.83 19.66 1.66
C ALA A 251 -22.70 20.45 0.99
N HIS A 252 -21.58 19.79 0.65
CA HIS A 252 -20.42 20.41 0.01
C HIS A 252 -20.32 20.15 -1.51
N GLY A 253 -21.39 19.58 -2.14
CA GLY A 253 -21.42 19.31 -3.59
C GLY A 253 -20.48 18.17 -4.02
N TYR A 254 -20.27 17.16 -3.16
CA TYR A 254 -19.42 15.98 -3.41
C TYR A 254 -17.99 16.34 -3.82
N PRO A 255 -17.23 17.06 -2.96
CA PRO A 255 -15.89 17.53 -3.31
C PRO A 255 -14.87 16.42 -3.41
N PHE A 256 -15.14 15.24 -2.81
CA PHE A 256 -14.22 14.13 -2.71
C PHE A 256 -14.77 12.85 -3.34
N GLU A 257 -13.95 12.15 -4.10
CA GLU A 257 -14.14 10.76 -4.47
C GLU A 257 -13.39 9.90 -3.44
N LEU A 258 -14.05 8.86 -2.89
CA LEU A 258 -13.51 8.12 -1.77
C LEU A 258 -13.12 6.69 -2.18
N SER A 259 -11.99 6.21 -1.67
CA SER A 259 -11.61 4.80 -1.70
C SER A 259 -11.22 4.30 -0.32
N THR A 260 -11.09 2.99 -0.18
CA THR A 260 -10.61 2.35 1.06
C THR A 260 -10.21 0.90 0.85
N GLU A 261 -9.61 0.31 1.87
CA GLU A 261 -9.34 -1.11 1.95
C GLU A 261 -10.44 -1.83 2.75
N ALA A 262 -11.01 -2.89 2.16
CA ALA A 262 -12.06 -3.66 2.79
C ALA A 262 -11.91 -5.16 2.50
N SER A 263 -12.30 -5.98 3.47
CA SER A 263 -12.42 -7.42 3.24
C SER A 263 -13.65 -7.77 2.41
N VAL A 264 -13.58 -8.86 1.64
CA VAL A 264 -14.61 -9.26 0.63
C VAL A 264 -16.00 -9.47 1.23
N ASN A 265 -16.12 -9.73 2.55
CA ASN A 265 -17.40 -9.82 3.24
C ASN A 265 -18.16 -8.48 3.37
N LEU A 266 -17.65 -7.40 2.79
CA LEU A 266 -18.41 -6.20 2.47
C LEU A 266 -19.64 -6.57 1.60
N ALA A 267 -19.45 -7.49 0.63
CA ALA A 267 -20.52 -7.96 -0.26
C ALA A 267 -21.70 -8.64 0.43
N ASP A 268 -21.56 -9.03 1.71
CA ASP A 268 -22.63 -9.65 2.50
C ASP A 268 -23.57 -8.63 3.18
N ASP A 269 -23.28 -7.35 3.03
CA ASP A 269 -23.92 -6.26 3.76
C ASP A 269 -24.47 -5.20 2.78
N PRO A 270 -25.67 -5.45 2.20
CA PRO A 270 -26.24 -4.54 1.21
C PRO A 270 -26.48 -3.12 1.76
N GLU A 271 -26.84 -3.00 3.05
CA GLU A 271 -26.99 -1.69 3.70
C GLU A 271 -25.68 -0.91 3.72
N LEU A 272 -24.57 -1.58 4.07
CA LEU A 272 -23.26 -0.95 4.12
C LEU A 272 -22.77 -0.55 2.73
N LEU A 273 -23.01 -1.39 1.71
CA LEU A 273 -22.72 -1.06 0.31
C LEU A 273 -23.49 0.20 -0.14
N GLU A 274 -24.76 0.31 0.23
CA GLU A 274 -25.61 1.47 -0.09
C GLU A 274 -25.10 2.73 0.62
N LEU A 275 -24.76 2.64 1.91
CA LEU A 275 -24.22 3.76 2.67
C LEU A 275 -22.87 4.25 2.12
N MET A 276 -21.98 3.35 1.73
CA MET A 276 -20.71 3.69 1.11
C MET A 276 -20.92 4.39 -0.25
N GLY A 277 -21.83 3.87 -1.08
CA GLY A 277 -22.18 4.52 -2.35
C GLY A 277 -22.77 5.91 -2.13
N ALA A 278 -23.64 6.10 -1.12
CA ALA A 278 -24.21 7.41 -0.78
C ALA A 278 -23.15 8.42 -0.31
N ALA A 279 -22.08 7.93 0.35
CA ALA A 279 -20.95 8.74 0.77
C ALA A 279 -19.92 9.00 -0.34
N ASN A 280 -20.17 8.54 -1.57
CA ASN A 280 -19.32 8.69 -2.74
C ASN A 280 -18.03 7.85 -2.73
N PHE A 281 -18.08 6.66 -2.12
CA PHE A 281 -17.03 5.66 -2.35
C PHE A 281 -17.13 5.13 -3.77
N PHE A 282 -16.05 5.29 -4.55
CA PHE A 282 -16.00 4.85 -5.95
C PHE A 282 -15.16 3.58 -6.14
N ALA A 283 -14.28 3.26 -5.17
CA ALA A 283 -13.39 2.11 -5.26
C ALA A 283 -13.11 1.49 -3.88
N VAL A 284 -12.86 0.18 -3.89
CA VAL A 284 -12.37 -0.56 -2.73
C VAL A 284 -11.22 -1.48 -3.14
N PHE A 285 -10.16 -1.52 -2.33
CA PHE A 285 -9.14 -2.56 -2.44
C PHE A 285 -9.57 -3.78 -1.62
N VAL A 286 -9.47 -4.96 -2.21
CA VAL A 286 -9.84 -6.24 -1.57
C VAL A 286 -8.68 -7.21 -1.62
N GLY A 287 -8.19 -7.64 -0.46
CA GLY A 287 -7.24 -8.75 -0.38
C GLY A 287 -7.97 -10.08 -0.69
N ILE A 288 -7.72 -10.66 -1.86
CA ILE A 288 -8.25 -11.98 -2.25
C ILE A 288 -7.25 -13.07 -1.94
N GLU A 289 -5.99 -12.82 -2.21
CA GLU A 289 -4.77 -13.61 -2.02
C GLU A 289 -4.71 -14.84 -2.91
N SER A 290 -5.70 -15.74 -2.83
CA SER A 290 -5.74 -16.97 -3.62
C SER A 290 -7.19 -17.33 -3.99
N PRO A 291 -7.44 -17.89 -5.18
CA PRO A 291 -8.73 -18.46 -5.52
C PRO A 291 -8.98 -19.84 -4.85
N ASP A 292 -7.93 -20.49 -4.32
CA ASP A 292 -8.02 -21.83 -3.74
C ASP A 292 -8.56 -21.80 -2.30
N PRO A 293 -9.72 -22.44 -2.03
CA PRO A 293 -10.29 -22.47 -0.68
C PRO A 293 -9.39 -23.16 0.35
N ALA A 294 -8.60 -24.16 -0.04
CA ALA A 294 -7.71 -24.86 0.90
C ALA A 294 -6.57 -23.95 1.36
N THR A 295 -6.01 -23.18 0.43
CA THR A 295 -5.01 -22.14 0.72
C THR A 295 -5.57 -21.07 1.66
N LEU A 296 -6.78 -20.56 1.38
CA LEU A 296 -7.44 -19.57 2.23
C LEU A 296 -7.67 -20.07 3.68
N VAL A 297 -8.03 -21.35 3.83
CA VAL A 297 -8.19 -21.97 5.17
C VAL A 297 -6.85 -22.10 5.86
N ALA A 298 -5.82 -22.58 5.18
CA ALA A 298 -4.48 -22.77 5.74
C ALA A 298 -3.88 -21.47 6.24
N MET A 299 -4.00 -20.37 5.48
CA MET A 299 -3.52 -19.04 5.86
C MET A 299 -4.47 -18.26 6.78
N ARG A 300 -5.54 -18.91 7.26
CA ARG A 300 -6.54 -18.34 8.19
C ARG A 300 -7.32 -17.13 7.66
N LYS A 301 -7.46 -17.00 6.33
CA LYS A 301 -8.25 -15.92 5.72
C LYS A 301 -9.75 -16.30 5.68
N LYS A 302 -10.34 -16.41 6.86
CA LYS A 302 -11.71 -16.92 7.09
C LYS A 302 -12.78 -16.10 6.35
N GLN A 303 -12.58 -14.81 6.17
CA GLN A 303 -13.53 -13.91 5.51
C GLN A 303 -13.69 -14.22 4.01
N ASN A 304 -12.74 -14.91 3.40
CA ASN A 304 -12.79 -15.31 1.99
C ASN A 304 -13.31 -16.74 1.79
N THR A 305 -13.44 -17.53 2.86
CA THR A 305 -13.91 -18.92 2.77
C THR A 305 -15.44 -19.03 2.71
N ARG A 306 -15.96 -20.16 2.21
CA ARG A 306 -17.39 -20.49 2.18
C ARG A 306 -18.24 -19.50 1.37
N ARG A 307 -17.67 -18.93 0.31
CA ARG A 307 -18.36 -17.98 -0.59
C ARG A 307 -17.84 -18.13 -2.01
N ASN A 308 -18.66 -17.74 -2.97
CA ASN A 308 -18.18 -17.41 -4.32
C ASN A 308 -17.60 -15.98 -4.27
N ILE A 309 -16.26 -15.87 -4.39
CA ILE A 309 -15.58 -14.58 -4.30
C ILE A 309 -15.89 -13.72 -5.54
N ALA A 310 -15.97 -14.32 -6.76
CA ALA A 310 -16.30 -13.58 -7.97
C ALA A 310 -17.71 -12.96 -7.90
N GLU A 311 -18.70 -13.70 -7.41
CA GLU A 311 -20.05 -13.15 -7.17
C GLU A 311 -20.03 -12.04 -6.12
N SER A 312 -19.18 -12.16 -5.09
CA SER A 312 -19.02 -11.10 -4.08
C SER A 312 -18.47 -9.82 -4.70
N ILE A 313 -17.47 -9.92 -5.59
CA ILE A 313 -16.93 -8.78 -6.34
C ILE A 313 -18.02 -8.16 -7.25
N HIS A 314 -18.80 -8.98 -7.94
CA HIS A 314 -19.88 -8.49 -8.80
C HIS A 314 -20.96 -7.73 -8.01
N LYS A 315 -21.24 -8.11 -6.74
CA LYS A 315 -22.14 -7.33 -5.85
C LYS A 315 -21.57 -5.96 -5.51
N ILE A 316 -20.25 -5.85 -5.32
CA ILE A 316 -19.59 -4.57 -5.08
C ILE A 316 -19.67 -3.68 -6.33
N TYR A 317 -19.46 -4.26 -7.53
CA TYR A 317 -19.67 -3.55 -8.80
C TYR A 317 -21.12 -3.06 -8.97
N ALA A 318 -22.09 -3.93 -8.65
CA ALA A 318 -23.52 -3.55 -8.70
C ALA A 318 -23.88 -2.46 -7.67
N ALA A 319 -23.06 -2.25 -6.64
CA ALA A 319 -23.19 -1.13 -5.71
C ALA A 319 -22.47 0.15 -6.19
N GLY A 320 -21.85 0.13 -7.38
CA GLY A 320 -21.22 1.31 -8.01
C GLY A 320 -19.74 1.50 -7.65
N MET A 321 -19.11 0.57 -6.94
CA MET A 321 -17.71 0.67 -6.53
C MET A 321 -16.81 -0.25 -7.37
N LEU A 322 -15.69 0.31 -7.85
CA LEU A 322 -14.62 -0.45 -8.49
C LEU A 322 -13.91 -1.34 -7.46
N VAL A 323 -13.42 -2.49 -7.90
CA VAL A 323 -12.57 -3.35 -7.08
C VAL A 323 -11.18 -3.41 -7.68
N THR A 324 -10.18 -3.05 -6.87
CA THR A 324 -8.78 -3.40 -7.06
C THR A 324 -8.45 -4.54 -6.09
N ALA A 325 -7.59 -5.48 -6.46
CA ALA A 325 -7.40 -6.66 -5.62
C ALA A 325 -5.96 -7.11 -5.49
N GLY A 326 -5.61 -7.63 -4.29
CA GLY A 326 -4.33 -8.24 -3.98
C GLY A 326 -4.37 -9.75 -4.11
N PHE A 327 -3.30 -10.32 -4.69
CA PHE A 327 -3.06 -11.74 -4.85
C PHE A 327 -1.65 -12.10 -4.43
N ILE A 328 -1.48 -13.30 -3.90
CA ILE A 328 -0.19 -13.81 -3.44
C ILE A 328 0.06 -15.19 -4.07
N VAL A 329 1.26 -15.38 -4.62
CA VAL A 329 1.74 -16.64 -5.18
C VAL A 329 2.79 -17.24 -4.25
N GLY A 330 2.79 -18.55 -4.09
CA GLY A 330 3.83 -19.25 -3.34
C GLY A 330 3.47 -19.56 -1.90
N PHE A 331 2.20 -19.75 -1.57
CA PHE A 331 1.81 -20.25 -0.26
C PHE A 331 2.28 -21.68 -0.02
N ASP A 332 2.71 -21.95 1.18
CA ASP A 332 3.31 -23.23 1.60
C ASP A 332 2.43 -24.48 1.41
N ASN A 333 1.12 -24.30 1.44
CA ASN A 333 0.17 -25.40 1.27
C ASN A 333 -0.20 -25.68 -0.20
N GLU A 334 0.26 -24.85 -1.13
CA GLU A 334 0.08 -25.08 -2.57
C GLU A 334 0.97 -26.24 -3.02
N LYS A 335 0.35 -27.37 -3.35
CA LYS A 335 1.05 -28.58 -3.82
C LYS A 335 1.23 -28.66 -5.32
N VAL A 336 0.44 -27.89 -6.03
CA VAL A 336 0.37 -27.83 -7.51
C VAL A 336 0.35 -26.37 -7.96
N SER A 337 0.59 -26.15 -9.25
CA SER A 337 0.48 -24.82 -9.84
C SER A 337 -0.92 -24.23 -9.66
N MET A 338 -0.97 -22.99 -9.16
CA MET A 338 -2.21 -22.22 -9.02
C MET A 338 -2.36 -21.15 -10.11
N ALA A 339 -1.39 -21.02 -11.02
CA ALA A 339 -1.34 -19.94 -12.00
C ALA A 339 -2.60 -19.86 -12.85
N ASN A 340 -3.04 -20.99 -13.43
CA ASN A 340 -4.25 -21.01 -14.27
C ASN A 340 -5.50 -20.64 -13.46
N ALA A 341 -5.68 -21.22 -12.28
CA ALA A 341 -6.84 -20.93 -11.43
C ALA A 341 -6.90 -19.44 -11.03
N MET A 342 -5.74 -18.84 -10.76
CA MET A 342 -5.65 -17.41 -10.44
C MET A 342 -6.01 -16.52 -11.62
N VAL A 343 -5.49 -16.83 -12.81
CA VAL A 343 -5.82 -16.10 -14.04
C VAL A 343 -7.31 -16.23 -14.36
N ASP A 344 -7.84 -17.44 -14.36
CA ASP A 344 -9.25 -17.70 -14.68
C ASP A 344 -10.18 -16.96 -13.70
N PHE A 345 -9.82 -16.93 -12.41
CA PHE A 345 -10.54 -16.17 -11.40
C PHE A 345 -10.49 -14.65 -11.66
N ILE A 346 -9.34 -14.08 -11.96
CA ILE A 346 -9.18 -12.65 -12.25
C ILE A 346 -10.02 -12.25 -13.48
N GLU A 347 -10.05 -13.11 -14.49
CA GLU A 347 -10.88 -12.92 -15.70
C GLU A 347 -12.38 -13.05 -15.38
N GLU A 348 -12.78 -14.07 -14.60
CA GLU A 348 -14.17 -14.26 -14.16
C GLU A 348 -14.68 -13.08 -13.34
N ALA A 349 -13.92 -12.65 -12.37
CA ALA A 349 -14.26 -11.53 -11.48
C ALA A 349 -14.16 -10.16 -12.17
N ALA A 350 -13.60 -10.08 -13.39
CA ALA A 350 -13.41 -8.85 -14.16
C ALA A 350 -12.61 -7.78 -13.39
N ILE A 351 -11.48 -8.16 -12.78
CA ILE A 351 -10.63 -7.26 -11.99
C ILE A 351 -9.50 -6.69 -12.88
N PRO A 352 -9.56 -5.42 -13.32
CA PRO A 352 -8.51 -4.84 -14.16
C PRO A 352 -7.20 -4.64 -13.38
N VAL A 353 -7.28 -4.15 -12.15
CA VAL A 353 -6.12 -3.87 -11.29
C VAL A 353 -5.95 -5.01 -10.30
N ALA A 354 -5.16 -6.01 -10.69
CA ALA A 354 -4.82 -7.18 -9.89
C ALA A 354 -3.35 -7.10 -9.46
N MET A 355 -3.11 -6.75 -8.20
CA MET A 355 -1.76 -6.65 -7.66
C MET A 355 -1.29 -8.02 -7.20
N VAL A 356 -0.42 -8.64 -7.98
CA VAL A 356 0.08 -10.00 -7.71
C VAL A 356 1.49 -9.91 -7.18
N GLY A 357 1.73 -10.51 -6.02
CA GLY A 357 3.06 -10.58 -5.40
C GLY A 357 3.43 -11.98 -4.94
N LEU A 358 4.70 -12.19 -4.64
CA LEU A 358 5.18 -13.41 -4.01
C LEU A 358 4.93 -13.36 -2.50
N LEU A 359 4.74 -14.53 -1.87
CA LEU A 359 4.63 -14.60 -0.42
C LEU A 359 5.93 -14.10 0.24
N TYR A 360 5.79 -13.18 1.16
CA TYR A 360 6.89 -12.64 1.95
C TYR A 360 6.59 -12.76 3.43
N ALA A 361 7.52 -13.31 4.20
CA ALA A 361 7.39 -13.43 5.64
C ALA A 361 7.76 -12.08 6.29
N LEU A 362 6.74 -11.22 6.45
CA LEU A 362 6.92 -9.93 7.12
C LEU A 362 7.36 -10.12 8.58
N PRO A 363 8.21 -9.23 9.12
CA PRO A 363 8.68 -9.34 10.50
C PRO A 363 7.54 -9.45 11.51
N ASN A 364 7.73 -10.26 12.55
CA ASN A 364 6.79 -10.47 13.66
C ASN A 364 5.42 -11.10 13.31
N THR A 365 5.19 -11.55 12.07
CA THR A 365 3.94 -12.23 11.71
C THR A 365 3.86 -13.65 12.29
N GLN A 366 2.66 -14.23 12.27
CA GLN A 366 2.50 -15.65 12.62
C GLN A 366 3.27 -16.54 11.64
N LEU A 367 3.30 -16.18 10.35
CA LEU A 367 4.08 -16.85 9.30
C LEU A 367 5.56 -16.86 9.65
N THR A 368 6.15 -15.71 9.98
CA THR A 368 7.56 -15.56 10.33
C THR A 368 7.93 -16.44 11.54
N ARG A 369 7.09 -16.41 12.59
CA ARG A 369 7.30 -17.25 13.78
C ARG A 369 7.24 -18.75 13.45
N ARG A 370 6.32 -19.18 12.59
CA ARG A 370 6.21 -20.57 12.17
C ARG A 370 7.45 -20.98 11.37
N LEU A 371 7.82 -20.20 10.35
CA LEU A 371 8.98 -20.49 9.51
C LEU A 371 10.29 -20.49 10.29
N ALA A 372 10.46 -19.60 11.28
CA ALA A 372 11.60 -19.62 12.18
C ALA A 372 11.66 -20.91 13.01
N THR A 373 10.51 -21.37 13.54
CA THR A 373 10.42 -22.63 14.29
C THR A 373 10.74 -23.85 13.42
N GLU A 374 10.38 -23.80 12.15
CA GLU A 374 10.66 -24.83 11.14
C GLU A 374 12.11 -24.76 10.60
N GLY A 375 12.89 -23.74 10.97
CA GLY A 375 14.25 -23.51 10.47
C GLY A 375 14.33 -23.12 9.00
N ARG A 376 13.29 -22.55 8.44
CA ARG A 376 13.14 -22.21 7.02
C ARG A 376 13.24 -20.71 6.73
N LEU A 377 13.26 -19.86 7.75
CA LEU A 377 13.35 -18.41 7.60
C LEU A 377 14.80 -18.02 7.32
N HIS A 378 15.04 -17.17 6.32
CA HIS A 378 16.38 -16.67 6.02
C HIS A 378 16.88 -15.76 7.15
N ALA A 379 18.19 -15.71 7.37
CA ALA A 379 18.81 -14.95 8.47
C ALA A 379 18.60 -13.43 8.34
N ASP A 380 18.49 -12.95 7.10
CA ASP A 380 18.32 -11.53 6.72
C ASP A 380 16.88 -11.20 6.32
N HIS A 381 15.92 -12.01 6.75
CA HIS A 381 14.52 -11.94 6.35
C HIS A 381 13.83 -10.59 6.63
N ASP A 382 14.36 -9.80 7.55
CA ASP A 382 13.85 -8.49 7.97
C ASP A 382 14.66 -7.31 7.39
N LEU A 383 15.63 -7.63 6.52
CA LEU A 383 16.34 -6.61 5.75
C LEU A 383 15.73 -6.50 4.36
N ALA A 384 15.29 -5.29 4.01
CA ALA A 384 14.95 -4.99 2.61
C ALA A 384 16.23 -5.14 1.79
N SER A 385 16.28 -6.15 0.91
CA SER A 385 17.49 -6.40 0.13
C SER A 385 17.79 -5.20 -0.77
N THR A 386 19.06 -4.82 -0.86
CA THR A 386 19.55 -3.76 -1.74
C THR A 386 19.40 -4.10 -3.22
N THR A 387 19.09 -5.35 -3.55
CA THR A 387 18.95 -5.89 -4.91
C THR A 387 17.51 -6.07 -5.38
N GLY A 388 16.53 -5.44 -4.68
CA GLY A 388 15.13 -5.51 -5.09
C GLY A 388 14.30 -6.53 -4.31
N GLY A 389 14.55 -6.71 -3.03
CA GLY A 389 13.79 -7.57 -2.12
C GLY A 389 12.43 -7.00 -1.77
N ASP A 390 11.60 -6.77 -2.76
CA ASP A 390 10.19 -6.52 -2.58
C ASP A 390 9.36 -7.76 -2.95
N GLN A 391 8.10 -7.74 -2.59
CA GLN A 391 7.14 -8.82 -2.91
C GLN A 391 6.96 -9.04 -4.41
N CYS A 392 7.41 -8.12 -5.26
CA CYS A 392 7.24 -8.18 -6.70
C CYS A 392 8.43 -8.84 -7.40
N THR A 393 9.67 -8.56 -6.97
CA THR A 393 10.88 -9.01 -7.69
C THR A 393 11.78 -9.92 -6.86
N GLY A 394 12.04 -9.60 -5.59
CA GLY A 394 12.88 -10.35 -4.67
C GLY A 394 12.17 -11.56 -4.07
N GLY A 395 10.96 -11.36 -3.69
CA GLY A 395 9.99 -12.37 -3.28
C GLY A 395 10.34 -13.07 -1.99
N ILE A 396 10.24 -14.37 -2.02
CA ILE A 396 10.28 -15.28 -0.89
C ILE A 396 11.59 -15.12 -0.09
N ASN A 397 11.48 -14.80 1.20
CA ASN A 397 12.59 -14.66 2.16
C ASN A 397 12.69 -15.86 3.12
N PHE A 398 12.29 -17.03 2.64
CA PHE A 398 12.32 -18.30 3.36
C PHE A 398 12.45 -19.47 2.37
N ASP A 399 12.76 -20.66 2.86
CA ASP A 399 12.81 -21.88 2.05
C ASP A 399 11.39 -22.43 1.82
N PRO A 400 10.82 -22.32 0.59
CA PRO A 400 9.46 -22.79 0.32
C PRO A 400 9.39 -24.32 0.25
N VAL A 401 8.18 -24.89 0.49
CA VAL A 401 7.94 -26.34 0.35
C VAL A 401 7.95 -26.76 -1.12
N ARG A 402 7.32 -25.96 -2.00
CA ARG A 402 7.43 -26.17 -3.44
C ARG A 402 8.78 -25.66 -3.96
N PRO A 403 9.33 -26.27 -5.02
CA PRO A 403 10.52 -25.74 -5.66
C PRO A 403 10.34 -24.25 -6.01
N LEU A 404 11.29 -23.41 -5.63
CA LEU A 404 11.25 -21.97 -5.92
C LEU A 404 11.08 -21.69 -7.42
N ARG A 405 11.72 -22.52 -8.27
CA ARG A 405 11.57 -22.47 -9.72
C ARG A 405 10.10 -22.56 -10.16
N ASP A 406 9.33 -23.49 -9.61
CA ASP A 406 7.94 -23.69 -9.96
C ASP A 406 7.06 -22.51 -9.54
N ILE A 407 7.35 -21.94 -8.36
CA ILE A 407 6.66 -20.75 -7.83
C ILE A 407 6.93 -19.54 -8.73
N LEU A 408 8.18 -19.31 -9.12
CA LEU A 408 8.56 -18.21 -10.01
C LEU A 408 7.95 -18.39 -11.41
N THR A 409 7.86 -19.62 -11.90
CA THR A 409 7.20 -19.93 -13.18
C THR A 409 5.71 -19.65 -13.12
N ASP A 410 5.04 -20.01 -12.01
CA ASP A 410 3.64 -19.67 -11.78
C ASP A 410 3.43 -18.15 -11.76
N TYR A 411 4.26 -17.43 -11.03
CA TYR A 411 4.17 -15.98 -10.90
C TYR A 411 4.33 -15.31 -12.27
N LYS A 412 5.36 -15.69 -13.02
CA LYS A 412 5.57 -15.23 -14.41
C LYS A 412 4.33 -15.47 -15.27
N THR A 413 3.80 -16.70 -15.24
CA THR A 413 2.61 -17.09 -16.03
C THR A 413 1.40 -16.21 -15.70
N VAL A 414 1.17 -15.92 -14.42
CA VAL A 414 0.06 -15.04 -14.00
C VAL A 414 0.26 -13.64 -14.57
N LEU A 415 1.46 -13.05 -14.42
CA LEU A 415 1.74 -11.69 -14.89
C LEU A 415 1.62 -11.57 -16.41
N GLU A 416 2.17 -12.52 -17.19
CA GLU A 416 2.11 -12.55 -18.65
C GLU A 416 0.66 -12.57 -19.15
N ARG A 417 -0.18 -13.39 -18.53
CA ARG A 417 -1.57 -13.54 -18.96
C ARG A 417 -2.45 -12.40 -18.51
N VAL A 418 -2.37 -12.00 -17.24
CA VAL A 418 -3.21 -10.96 -16.65
C VAL A 418 -2.90 -9.58 -17.25
N TYR A 419 -1.64 -9.27 -17.51
CA TYR A 419 -1.24 -7.97 -18.04
C TYR A 419 -0.98 -7.96 -19.55
N SER A 420 -1.33 -9.03 -20.29
CA SER A 420 -1.41 -8.92 -21.74
C SER A 420 -2.42 -7.82 -22.13
N PRO A 421 -2.14 -6.98 -23.14
CA PRO A 421 -3.02 -5.86 -23.50
C PRO A 421 -4.47 -6.28 -23.79
N ALA A 422 -4.63 -7.43 -24.45
CA ALA A 422 -5.96 -7.95 -24.82
C ALA A 422 -6.77 -8.42 -23.59
N ALA A 423 -6.13 -9.16 -22.68
CA ALA A 423 -6.79 -9.63 -21.46
C ALA A 423 -7.18 -8.45 -20.55
N TYR A 424 -6.26 -7.48 -20.36
CA TYR A 424 -6.56 -6.29 -19.59
C TYR A 424 -7.75 -5.50 -20.16
N ALA A 425 -7.73 -5.23 -21.47
CA ALA A 425 -8.80 -4.52 -22.16
C ALA A 425 -10.13 -5.27 -22.03
N GLY A 426 -10.12 -6.60 -22.21
CA GLY A 426 -11.31 -7.45 -22.04
C GLY A 426 -11.91 -7.38 -20.63
N ARG A 427 -11.07 -7.34 -19.59
CA ARG A 427 -11.55 -7.15 -18.21
C ARG A 427 -12.16 -5.78 -17.99
N VAL A 428 -11.58 -4.72 -18.56
CA VAL A 428 -12.18 -3.38 -18.51
C VAL A 428 -13.55 -3.36 -19.19
N ASP A 429 -13.67 -3.95 -20.38
CA ASP A 429 -14.96 -4.04 -21.09
C ASP A 429 -16.00 -4.84 -20.27
N LYS A 430 -15.62 -5.96 -19.65
CA LYS A 430 -16.48 -6.77 -18.78
C LYS A 430 -16.87 -6.03 -17.51
N LEU A 431 -15.94 -5.34 -16.85
CA LEU A 431 -16.21 -4.47 -15.71
C LEU A 431 -17.30 -3.44 -16.05
N MET A 432 -17.23 -2.80 -17.23
CA MET A 432 -18.22 -1.81 -17.66
C MET A 432 -19.63 -2.38 -17.82
N MET A 433 -19.80 -3.70 -17.94
CA MET A 433 -21.11 -4.35 -17.96
C MET A 433 -21.64 -4.64 -16.55
N LEU A 434 -20.77 -4.82 -15.59
CA LEU A 434 -21.10 -5.22 -14.20
C LEU A 434 -21.26 -4.03 -13.26
N LEU A 435 -20.57 -2.94 -13.53
CA LEU A 435 -20.54 -1.75 -12.67
C LEU A 435 -21.80 -0.91 -12.84
N ASP A 436 -22.53 -0.69 -11.76
CA ASP A 436 -23.66 0.25 -11.72
C ASP A 436 -23.19 1.70 -11.56
N ARG A 437 -23.00 2.36 -12.69
CA ARG A 437 -22.53 3.76 -12.76
C ARG A 437 -23.58 4.79 -12.35
N SER A 438 -24.86 4.42 -12.30
CA SER A 438 -25.92 5.35 -11.89
C SER A 438 -25.78 5.81 -10.43
N ARG A 439 -25.01 5.06 -9.65
CA ARG A 439 -24.71 5.36 -8.24
C ARG A 439 -23.52 6.29 -8.04
N GLN A 440 -22.71 6.52 -9.07
CA GLN A 440 -21.58 7.45 -9.02
C GLN A 440 -22.09 8.88 -9.23
N ARG A 441 -21.89 9.74 -8.23
CA ARG A 441 -22.34 11.13 -8.26
C ARG A 441 -21.20 12.03 -8.70
N HIS A 442 -21.35 12.59 -9.89
CA HIS A 442 -20.50 13.65 -10.42
C HIS A 442 -21.39 14.75 -10.95
N GLU A 443 -21.28 15.95 -10.43
CA GLU A 443 -21.83 17.11 -11.12
C GLU A 443 -20.92 17.44 -12.30
N LEU A 444 -21.47 17.37 -13.52
CA LEU A 444 -20.80 17.80 -14.74
C LEU A 444 -20.69 19.33 -14.71
N THR A 445 -19.49 19.86 -14.48
CA THR A 445 -19.21 21.29 -14.52
C THR A 445 -18.65 21.73 -15.87
N GLU A 446 -18.61 23.05 -16.17
CA GLU A 446 -17.97 23.59 -17.39
C GLU A 446 -16.50 23.18 -17.55
N GLY A 447 -15.83 22.73 -16.47
CA GLY A 447 -14.51 22.10 -16.50
C GLY A 447 -14.47 20.79 -17.30
N ASP A 448 -15.61 20.13 -17.50
CA ASP A 448 -15.66 18.81 -18.14
C ASP A 448 -15.20 18.78 -19.61
N ILE A 449 -15.27 19.89 -20.34
CA ILE A 449 -14.73 19.95 -21.71
C ILE A 449 -13.20 19.86 -21.68
N ARG A 450 -12.54 20.56 -20.75
CA ARG A 450 -11.08 20.44 -20.55
C ARG A 450 -10.71 19.06 -20.05
N ALA A 451 -11.50 18.49 -19.14
CA ALA A 451 -11.34 17.11 -18.66
C ALA A 451 -11.50 16.09 -19.80
N LYS A 452 -12.45 16.28 -20.72
CA LYS A 452 -12.63 15.42 -21.91
C LYS A 452 -11.43 15.50 -22.86
N VAL A 453 -10.89 16.70 -23.10
CA VAL A 453 -9.69 16.87 -23.93
C VAL A 453 -8.48 16.22 -23.24
N GLY A 454 -8.29 16.43 -21.95
CA GLY A 454 -7.24 15.80 -21.17
C GLY A 454 -7.36 14.25 -21.13
N ALA A 455 -8.59 13.75 -21.09
CA ALA A 455 -8.88 12.31 -21.18
C ALA A 455 -8.42 11.72 -22.50
N MET A 456 -8.76 12.35 -23.62
CA MET A 456 -8.32 11.95 -24.97
C MET A 456 -6.79 11.99 -25.10
N GLU A 457 -6.18 13.04 -24.55
CA GLU A 457 -4.72 13.20 -24.54
C GLU A 457 -4.05 12.10 -23.72
N THR A 458 -4.60 11.76 -22.55
CA THR A 458 -4.10 10.66 -21.70
C THR A 458 -4.15 9.34 -22.46
N VAL A 459 -5.29 8.99 -23.06
CA VAL A 459 -5.41 7.76 -23.87
C VAL A 459 -4.39 7.78 -25.01
N HIS A 460 -4.27 8.90 -25.74
CA HIS A 460 -3.34 9.01 -26.84
C HIS A 460 -1.87 8.81 -26.39
N ARG A 461 -1.48 9.41 -25.27
CA ARG A 461 -0.13 9.23 -24.71
C ARG A 461 0.15 7.77 -24.36
N VAL A 462 -0.78 7.09 -23.67
CA VAL A 462 -0.60 5.67 -23.29
C VAL A 462 -0.49 4.78 -24.51
N VAL A 463 -1.41 4.88 -25.47
CA VAL A 463 -1.41 4.02 -26.67
C VAL A 463 -0.26 4.32 -27.63
N THR A 464 0.37 5.49 -27.50
CA THR A 464 1.58 5.85 -28.24
C THR A 464 2.83 5.31 -27.54
N ALA A 465 2.87 5.37 -26.20
CA ALA A 465 3.99 4.88 -25.41
C ALA A 465 4.07 3.34 -25.37
N ILE A 466 2.92 2.64 -25.54
CA ILE A 466 2.82 1.18 -25.48
C ILE A 466 2.17 0.68 -26.78
N PRO A 467 2.95 0.54 -27.88
CA PRO A 467 2.41 0.24 -29.22
C PRO A 467 1.58 -1.04 -29.30
N GLU A 468 1.97 -2.10 -28.57
CA GLU A 468 1.27 -3.38 -28.50
C GLU A 468 -0.11 -3.28 -27.83
N ALA A 469 -0.30 -2.30 -26.96
CA ALA A 469 -1.59 -2.06 -26.29
C ALA A 469 -2.53 -1.12 -27.07
N ARG A 470 -2.03 -0.49 -28.16
CA ARG A 470 -2.78 0.51 -28.93
C ARG A 470 -4.15 0.00 -29.38
N GLY A 471 -4.19 -1.13 -30.05
CA GLY A 471 -5.43 -1.71 -30.60
C GLY A 471 -6.45 -2.01 -29.50
N PRO A 472 -6.12 -2.89 -28.57
CA PRO A 472 -7.02 -3.28 -27.48
C PRO A 472 -7.51 -2.09 -26.64
N LEU A 473 -6.62 -1.25 -26.12
CA LEU A 473 -7.00 -0.14 -25.23
C LEU A 473 -7.81 0.95 -25.96
N TRP A 474 -7.45 1.25 -27.22
CA TRP A 474 -8.22 2.19 -28.02
C TRP A 474 -9.64 1.67 -28.30
N GLN A 475 -9.77 0.39 -28.63
CA GLN A 475 -11.08 -0.22 -28.86
C GLN A 475 -11.95 -0.17 -27.59
N THR A 476 -11.40 -0.53 -26.43
CA THR A 476 -12.09 -0.45 -25.14
C THR A 476 -12.51 0.99 -24.82
N PHE A 477 -11.62 1.98 -25.01
CA PHE A 477 -11.99 3.38 -24.84
C PHE A 477 -13.18 3.76 -25.74
N MET A 478 -13.13 3.42 -27.02
CA MET A 478 -14.21 3.72 -27.97
C MET A 478 -15.51 3.02 -27.62
N ASN A 479 -15.45 1.76 -27.14
CA ASN A 479 -16.63 1.03 -26.66
C ASN A 479 -17.29 1.75 -25.48
N CYS A 480 -16.48 2.17 -24.51
CA CYS A 480 -16.94 2.90 -23.32
C CYS A 480 -17.48 4.29 -23.67
N ALA A 481 -16.80 5.03 -24.54
CA ALA A 481 -17.22 6.38 -24.95
C ALA A 481 -18.55 6.39 -25.74
N LYS A 482 -18.84 5.32 -26.48
CA LYS A 482 -20.14 5.16 -27.15
C LYS A 482 -21.29 4.88 -26.19
N ARG A 483 -21.03 4.37 -25.00
CA ARG A 483 -22.06 4.09 -23.99
C ARG A 483 -22.50 5.36 -23.29
N ASP A 484 -21.58 5.99 -22.58
CA ASP A 484 -21.82 7.23 -21.81
C ASP A 484 -20.49 7.85 -21.33
N THR A 485 -20.57 9.08 -20.85
CA THR A 485 -19.40 9.85 -20.36
C THR A 485 -18.76 9.23 -19.12
N SER A 486 -19.53 8.63 -18.21
CA SER A 486 -19.02 7.99 -17.00
C SER A 486 -18.18 6.74 -17.35
N SER A 487 -18.67 5.92 -18.29
CA SER A 487 -17.91 4.77 -18.82
C SER A 487 -16.59 5.21 -19.46
N ALA A 488 -16.61 6.29 -20.26
CA ALA A 488 -15.41 6.83 -20.86
C ALA A 488 -14.39 7.28 -19.81
N ARG A 489 -14.84 7.95 -18.73
CA ARG A 489 -13.97 8.39 -17.64
C ARG A 489 -13.29 7.21 -16.94
N ILE A 490 -14.05 6.18 -16.59
CA ILE A 490 -13.50 4.98 -15.95
C ILE A 490 -12.51 4.26 -16.89
N ALA A 491 -12.83 4.15 -18.20
CA ALA A 491 -11.90 3.59 -19.16
C ALA A 491 -10.58 4.36 -19.21
N VAL A 492 -10.61 5.69 -19.17
CA VAL A 492 -9.40 6.53 -19.10
C VAL A 492 -8.61 6.26 -17.83
N GLN A 493 -9.25 6.15 -16.68
CA GLN A 493 -8.59 5.81 -15.41
C GLN A 493 -7.91 4.43 -15.49
N MET A 494 -8.58 3.42 -16.04
CA MET A 494 -8.02 2.09 -16.22
C MET A 494 -6.87 2.09 -17.24
N ILE A 495 -6.98 2.83 -18.35
CA ILE A 495 -5.91 2.99 -19.34
C ILE A 495 -4.70 3.71 -18.72
N ALA A 496 -4.92 4.76 -17.92
CA ALA A 496 -3.86 5.42 -17.18
C ALA A 496 -3.19 4.49 -16.17
N ALA A 497 -3.95 3.63 -15.49
CA ALA A 497 -3.38 2.59 -14.61
C ALA A 497 -2.54 1.58 -15.40
N TYR A 498 -2.98 1.16 -16.58
CA TYR A 498 -2.23 0.26 -17.44
C TYR A 498 -0.87 0.82 -17.88
N ALA A 499 -0.75 2.14 -17.99
CA ALA A 499 0.53 2.78 -18.33
C ALA A 499 1.65 2.41 -17.35
N HIS A 500 1.29 2.13 -16.10
CA HIS A 500 2.22 1.60 -15.11
C HIS A 500 2.19 0.06 -15.07
N LEU A 501 1.01 -0.54 -14.92
CA LEU A 501 0.85 -1.96 -14.64
C LEU A 501 1.41 -2.85 -15.76
N GLY A 502 1.19 -2.51 -17.02
CA GLY A 502 1.69 -3.27 -18.17
C GLY A 502 3.23 -3.27 -18.26
N PRO A 503 3.90 -2.11 -18.36
CA PRO A 503 5.35 -2.04 -18.37
C PRO A 503 6.00 -2.58 -17.09
N PHE A 504 5.43 -2.34 -15.91
CA PHE A 504 5.96 -2.84 -14.66
C PHE A 504 5.90 -4.37 -14.59
N SER A 505 4.79 -5.00 -14.99
CA SER A 505 4.70 -6.46 -15.05
C SER A 505 5.77 -7.08 -15.96
N ARG A 506 6.10 -6.44 -17.09
CA ARG A 506 7.20 -6.89 -17.97
C ARG A 506 8.56 -6.80 -17.29
N LYS A 507 8.85 -5.70 -16.59
CA LYS A 507 10.09 -5.58 -15.79
C LYS A 507 10.21 -6.70 -14.75
N VAL A 508 9.10 -7.03 -14.08
CA VAL A 508 9.08 -8.13 -13.10
C VAL A 508 9.31 -9.48 -13.80
N ILE A 509 8.68 -9.72 -14.94
CA ILE A 509 8.87 -10.94 -15.76
C ILE A 509 10.34 -11.09 -16.16
N ASP A 510 10.97 -10.01 -16.66
CA ASP A 510 12.38 -10.02 -17.06
C ASP A 510 13.29 -10.34 -15.86
N ALA A 511 13.01 -9.78 -14.69
CA ALA A 511 13.75 -10.09 -13.45
C ALA A 511 13.57 -11.55 -13.01
N ILE A 512 12.35 -12.11 -13.16
CA ILE A 512 12.08 -13.53 -12.89
C ILE A 512 12.85 -14.43 -13.86
N ASP A 513 12.93 -14.07 -15.15
CA ASP A 513 13.67 -14.86 -16.14
C ASP A 513 15.17 -14.93 -15.83
N VAL A 514 15.77 -13.83 -15.38
CA VAL A 514 17.16 -13.84 -14.90
C VAL A 514 17.32 -14.80 -13.71
N ARG A 515 16.41 -14.74 -12.74
CA ARG A 515 16.46 -15.59 -11.56
C ARG A 515 16.22 -17.08 -11.87
N LEU A 516 15.35 -17.39 -12.81
CA LEU A 516 15.14 -18.75 -13.29
C LEU A 516 16.39 -19.31 -13.96
N ALA A 517 17.10 -18.50 -14.77
CA ALA A 517 18.38 -18.90 -15.38
C ALA A 517 19.47 -19.18 -14.33
N GLU A 518 19.57 -18.33 -13.30
CA GLU A 518 20.50 -18.55 -12.17
C GLU A 518 20.24 -19.86 -11.42
N LEU A 519 18.96 -20.21 -11.21
CA LEU A 519 18.58 -21.47 -10.58
C LEU A 519 18.92 -22.69 -11.46
N ASP A 520 18.83 -22.55 -12.78
CA ASP A 520 19.21 -23.61 -13.73
C ASP A 520 20.72 -23.84 -13.71
N ASP A 521 21.51 -22.78 -13.70
CA ASP A 521 22.99 -22.89 -13.64
C ASP A 521 23.47 -23.54 -12.35
N GLN A 522 22.82 -23.25 -11.21
CA GLN A 522 23.13 -23.86 -9.90
C GLN A 522 22.85 -25.38 -9.89
N THR A 523 21.88 -25.86 -10.66
CA THR A 523 21.54 -27.29 -10.75
C THR A 523 22.50 -28.06 -11.65
N VAL A 524 23.28 -27.39 -12.51
CA VAL A 524 24.22 -28.02 -13.47
C VAL A 524 25.60 -28.26 -12.85
N VAL A 525 25.95 -27.62 -11.72
CA VAL A 525 27.22 -27.86 -11.03
C VAL A 525 27.12 -29.14 -10.20
N PRO A 526 27.82 -30.25 -10.56
CA PRO A 526 27.80 -31.47 -9.75
C PRO A 526 28.45 -31.17 -8.38
N PRO A 527 27.95 -31.80 -7.29
CA PRO A 527 28.55 -31.61 -5.98
C PRO A 527 30.04 -31.97 -6.04
N ALA A 528 30.88 -31.05 -5.58
CA ALA A 528 32.32 -31.28 -5.49
C ALA A 528 32.55 -32.61 -4.73
N THR A 529 33.17 -33.59 -5.40
CA THR A 529 33.55 -34.84 -4.81
C THR A 529 34.46 -34.54 -3.60
N ALA A 530 33.96 -34.84 -2.41
CA ALA A 530 34.76 -34.76 -1.20
C ALA A 530 35.92 -35.74 -1.36
N ASP A 531 37.12 -35.22 -1.59
CA ASP A 531 38.34 -35.99 -1.53
C ASP A 531 38.49 -36.61 -0.13
N ALA A 532 38.37 -37.92 -0.06
CA ALA A 532 38.64 -38.67 1.14
C ALA A 532 40.14 -38.50 1.53
N PRO A 533 40.48 -38.15 2.78
CA PRO A 533 41.86 -38.06 3.17
C PRO A 533 42.51 -39.47 3.16
N ALA A 534 43.57 -39.60 2.38
CA ALA A 534 44.40 -40.79 2.32
C ALA A 534 44.95 -41.15 3.72
N ALA A 535 44.61 -42.33 4.21
CA ALA A 535 45.19 -42.90 5.40
C ALA A 535 46.71 -43.12 5.21
N ARG A 536 47.54 -42.32 5.87
CA ARG A 536 48.96 -42.62 6.03
C ARG A 536 49.14 -43.60 7.19
N HIS A 537 49.42 -44.83 6.85
CA HIS A 537 50.10 -45.80 7.79
C HIS A 537 51.49 -45.27 8.11
N LEU A 538 51.78 -45.09 9.36
CA LEU A 538 53.14 -45.03 9.87
C LEU A 538 53.36 -46.23 10.76
N ALA A 539 54.44 -46.95 10.44
CA ALA A 539 55.06 -48.03 11.21
C ALA A 539 55.69 -47.47 12.48
#